data_8f07e6ba09718595c6fd0c48dc19c779
#
_entry.id   8f07e6ba09718595c6fd0c48dc19c779
#
_cell.length_a   1.000
_cell.length_b   1.000
_cell.length_c   1.000
_cell.angle_alpha   90.00
_cell.angle_beta   90.00
_cell.angle_gamma   90.00
#
_symmetry.space_group_name_H-M   'P 1'
#
loop_
_entity.id
_entity.type
_entity.pdbx_description
1 polymer ?
#
loop_
_entity_poly.entity_id
_entity_poly.type
_entity_poly.pdbx_seq_one_letter_code
_entity_poly.pdbx_strand_id
1 'polypeptide(L)'
;NDRITEFQEKPPVPKSNLASMGIYIFDRPVLERYLRADAKDETSEHDFGKNVIPAMLKDQIALYAYPFEGYWKDVGTIDSLWQANMDLLADEPPLDLSDPDWRIYAGNQSMPPHFIGPKGSVKSALIAEGAAILGQVSDSVIFYNVTIEEGARVTNSVIMPGTVVEAGAVVDKAIIGEDCTIHSSAVVHKKDGSVAVLGRHGEVTAAATSKGDA
;
A
#
# COMPACT_ATOMS: atom_id res chain seq x y z
N ASN A 1 -28.97 -16.15 -7.60
CA ASN A 1 -28.12 -17.14 -8.26
C ASN A 1 -26.84 -16.42 -8.73
N ASP A 2 -25.76 -16.59 -8.00
CA ASP A 2 -24.51 -15.82 -8.14
C ASP A 2 -23.62 -16.33 -9.28
N ARG A 3 -24.22 -17.04 -10.26
CA ARG A 3 -23.52 -17.55 -11.42
C ARG A 3 -23.09 -16.40 -12.33
N ILE A 4 -21.78 -16.33 -12.62
CA ILE A 4 -21.21 -15.35 -13.53
C ILE A 4 -21.62 -15.70 -14.96
N THR A 5 -22.21 -14.75 -15.67
CA THR A 5 -22.64 -14.90 -17.07
C THR A 5 -21.76 -14.10 -18.02
N GLU A 6 -21.07 -13.09 -17.52
CA GLU A 6 -20.17 -12.23 -18.28
C GLU A 6 -19.04 -11.74 -17.38
N PHE A 7 -17.85 -11.59 -17.93
CA PHE A 7 -16.69 -10.96 -17.29
C PHE A 7 -16.00 -10.05 -18.30
N GLN A 8 -15.72 -8.83 -17.87
CA GLN A 8 -15.01 -7.84 -18.71
C GLN A 8 -13.87 -7.24 -17.89
N GLU A 9 -12.66 -7.32 -18.42
CA GLU A 9 -11.50 -6.70 -17.78
C GLU A 9 -11.42 -5.21 -18.13
N LYS A 10 -11.49 -4.37 -17.11
CA LYS A 10 -11.35 -2.89 -17.20
C LYS A 10 -12.13 -2.26 -18.35
N PRO A 11 -13.45 -2.51 -18.50
CA PRO A 11 -14.22 -1.93 -19.58
C PRO A 11 -14.30 -0.40 -19.44
N PRO A 12 -14.23 0.37 -20.54
CA PRO A 12 -14.33 1.83 -20.48
C PRO A 12 -15.67 2.31 -19.92
N VAL A 13 -16.72 1.52 -20.08
CA VAL A 13 -18.04 1.75 -19.48
C VAL A 13 -18.49 0.43 -18.82
N PRO A 14 -18.40 0.31 -17.51
CA PRO A 14 -18.82 -0.91 -16.81
C PRO A 14 -20.34 -1.08 -16.85
N LYS A 15 -20.81 -2.33 -17.05
CA LYS A 15 -22.25 -2.66 -17.07
C LYS A 15 -22.86 -2.79 -15.67
N SER A 16 -22.03 -2.94 -14.65
CA SER A 16 -22.45 -3.04 -13.25
C SER A 16 -21.38 -2.46 -12.33
N ASN A 17 -21.72 -2.33 -11.04
CA ASN A 17 -20.79 -1.96 -9.98
C ASN A 17 -20.10 -3.15 -9.30
N LEU A 18 -20.29 -4.38 -9.83
CA LEU A 18 -19.61 -5.56 -9.33
C LEU A 18 -18.20 -5.61 -9.92
N ALA A 19 -17.19 -5.50 -9.07
CA ALA A 19 -15.79 -5.58 -9.45
C ALA A 19 -15.14 -6.86 -8.88
N SER A 20 -14.29 -7.50 -9.68
CA SER A 20 -13.47 -8.61 -9.19
C SER A 20 -12.37 -8.06 -8.28
N MET A 21 -12.22 -8.68 -7.11
CA MET A 21 -11.14 -8.39 -6.17
C MET A 21 -9.81 -9.06 -6.58
N GLY A 22 -9.78 -9.83 -7.67
CA GLY A 22 -8.61 -10.59 -8.09
C GLY A 22 -8.34 -11.82 -7.20
N ILE A 23 -9.31 -12.23 -6.38
CA ILE A 23 -9.19 -13.38 -5.47
C ILE A 23 -10.09 -14.49 -5.99
N TYR A 24 -9.50 -15.65 -6.27
CA TYR A 24 -10.20 -16.77 -6.91
C TYR A 24 -9.94 -18.09 -6.19
N ILE A 25 -10.97 -18.94 -6.15
CA ILE A 25 -10.86 -20.31 -5.67
C ILE A 25 -11.28 -21.23 -6.81
N PHE A 26 -10.43 -22.20 -7.14
CA PHE A 26 -10.64 -23.12 -8.25
C PHE A 26 -10.49 -24.58 -7.82
N ASP A 27 -11.23 -25.44 -8.48
CA ASP A 27 -10.88 -26.86 -8.52
C ASP A 27 -9.54 -27.03 -9.26
N ARG A 28 -8.55 -27.63 -8.60
CA ARG A 28 -7.20 -27.77 -9.13
C ARG A 28 -7.14 -28.37 -10.55
N PRO A 29 -7.83 -29.47 -10.87
CA PRO A 29 -7.79 -30.03 -12.23
C PRO A 29 -8.33 -29.07 -13.30
N VAL A 30 -9.35 -28.28 -12.95
CA VAL A 30 -9.92 -27.27 -13.86
C VAL A 30 -8.89 -26.17 -14.09
N LEU A 31 -8.33 -25.59 -13.03
CA LEU A 31 -7.34 -24.55 -13.13
C LEU A 31 -6.11 -24.98 -13.96
N GLU A 32 -5.53 -26.16 -13.65
CA GLU A 32 -4.35 -26.68 -14.37
C GLU A 32 -4.63 -26.84 -15.87
N ARG A 33 -5.82 -27.29 -16.25
CA ARG A 33 -6.20 -27.44 -17.66
C ARG A 33 -6.14 -26.09 -18.40
N TYR A 34 -6.74 -25.06 -17.83
CA TYR A 34 -6.78 -23.72 -18.47
C TYR A 34 -5.44 -23.03 -18.46
N LEU A 35 -4.68 -23.08 -17.37
CA LEU A 35 -3.33 -22.52 -17.32
C LEU A 35 -2.38 -23.19 -18.31
N ARG A 36 -2.45 -24.54 -18.47
CA ARG A 36 -1.65 -25.25 -19.48
C ARG A 36 -2.06 -24.95 -20.90
N ALA A 37 -3.32 -24.64 -21.15
CA ALA A 37 -3.81 -24.23 -22.47
C ALA A 37 -3.35 -22.81 -22.77
N ASP A 38 -3.54 -21.90 -21.84
CA ASP A 38 -3.13 -20.50 -21.93
C ASP A 38 -1.61 -20.33 -22.11
N ALA A 39 -0.81 -21.11 -21.39
CA ALA A 39 0.66 -21.09 -21.51
C ALA A 39 1.19 -21.53 -22.89
N LYS A 40 0.37 -22.16 -23.73
CA LYS A 40 0.70 -22.56 -25.10
C LYS A 40 0.22 -21.58 -26.16
N ASP A 41 -0.59 -20.62 -25.76
CA ASP A 41 -1.13 -19.60 -26.64
C ASP A 41 -0.18 -18.38 -26.64
N GLU A 42 0.64 -18.28 -27.69
CA GLU A 42 1.59 -17.17 -27.86
C GLU A 42 0.91 -15.79 -28.02
N THR A 43 -0.40 -15.76 -28.24
CA THR A 43 -1.19 -14.52 -28.35
C THR A 43 -1.80 -14.08 -27.03
N SER A 44 -1.73 -14.95 -26.00
CA SER A 44 -2.26 -14.66 -24.67
C SER A 44 -1.38 -13.66 -23.91
N GLU A 45 -2.03 -12.77 -23.16
CA GLU A 45 -1.35 -11.92 -22.18
C GLU A 45 -1.09 -12.65 -20.84
N HIS A 46 -1.51 -13.92 -20.72
CA HIS A 46 -1.42 -14.74 -19.51
C HIS A 46 -2.09 -14.10 -18.29
N ASP A 47 -3.19 -13.42 -18.52
CA ASP A 47 -3.95 -12.70 -17.52
C ASP A 47 -5.27 -13.42 -17.18
N PHE A 48 -5.62 -13.50 -15.89
CA PHE A 48 -6.86 -14.16 -15.46
C PHE A 48 -8.11 -13.49 -16.02
N GLY A 49 -8.16 -12.16 -15.99
CA GLY A 49 -9.32 -11.38 -16.41
C GLY A 49 -9.47 -11.29 -17.93
N LYS A 50 -8.35 -11.25 -18.66
CA LYS A 50 -8.36 -11.13 -20.12
C LYS A 50 -8.44 -12.47 -20.85
N ASN A 51 -7.83 -13.51 -20.29
CA ASN A 51 -7.61 -14.76 -20.99
C ASN A 51 -8.30 -15.96 -20.28
N VAL A 52 -7.93 -16.26 -19.04
CA VAL A 52 -8.30 -17.51 -18.37
C VAL A 52 -9.80 -17.55 -18.04
N ILE A 53 -10.34 -16.53 -17.37
CA ILE A 53 -11.76 -16.46 -16.99
C ILE A 53 -12.67 -16.38 -18.22
N PRO A 54 -12.40 -15.55 -19.22
CA PRO A 54 -13.17 -15.55 -20.47
C PRO A 54 -13.16 -16.89 -21.19
N ALA A 55 -12.03 -17.62 -21.23
CA ALA A 55 -11.96 -18.96 -21.80
C ALA A 55 -12.85 -19.96 -21.03
N MET A 56 -12.82 -19.91 -19.70
CA MET A 56 -13.71 -20.74 -18.86
C MET A 56 -15.19 -20.43 -19.10
N LEU A 57 -15.55 -19.17 -19.23
CA LEU A 57 -16.93 -18.76 -19.53
C LEU A 57 -17.38 -19.22 -20.93
N LYS A 58 -16.51 -19.11 -21.93
CA LYS A 58 -16.77 -19.61 -23.28
C LYS A 58 -17.03 -21.11 -23.31
N ASP A 59 -16.31 -21.88 -22.49
CA ASP A 59 -16.48 -23.31 -22.32
C ASP A 59 -17.63 -23.68 -21.36
N GLN A 60 -18.43 -22.69 -20.94
CA GLN A 60 -19.57 -22.84 -20.04
C GLN A 60 -19.24 -23.46 -18.67
N ILE A 61 -17.99 -23.33 -18.22
CA ILE A 61 -17.61 -23.70 -16.85
C ILE A 61 -18.46 -22.91 -15.86
N ALA A 62 -18.91 -23.59 -14.82
CA ALA A 62 -19.71 -22.98 -13.77
C ALA A 62 -18.81 -22.09 -12.89
N LEU A 63 -18.87 -20.77 -13.10
CA LEU A 63 -18.22 -19.76 -12.30
C LEU A 63 -19.27 -19.04 -11.45
N TYR A 64 -18.94 -18.79 -10.18
CA TYR A 64 -19.84 -18.13 -9.23
C TYR A 64 -19.13 -16.93 -8.61
N ALA A 65 -19.88 -15.85 -8.41
CA ALA A 65 -19.43 -14.71 -7.63
C ALA A 65 -19.69 -14.98 -6.14
N TYR A 66 -18.73 -14.63 -5.31
CA TYR A 66 -18.89 -14.51 -3.86
C TYR A 66 -18.96 -13.01 -3.52
N PRO A 67 -20.13 -12.46 -3.20
CA PRO A 67 -20.24 -11.08 -2.76
C PRO A 67 -19.52 -10.91 -1.43
N PHE A 68 -18.44 -10.14 -1.43
CA PHE A 68 -17.67 -9.84 -0.23
C PHE A 68 -18.23 -8.58 0.44
N GLU A 69 -18.51 -8.68 1.72
CA GLU A 69 -18.89 -7.56 2.58
C GLU A 69 -17.76 -7.33 3.58
N GLY A 70 -17.08 -6.21 3.47
CA GLY A 70 -15.96 -5.86 4.33
C GLY A 70 -15.04 -4.82 3.69
N TYR A 71 -13.98 -4.47 4.40
CA TYR A 71 -12.98 -3.55 3.88
C TYR A 71 -12.14 -4.22 2.79
N TRP A 72 -12.19 -3.65 1.62
CA TRP A 72 -11.29 -3.98 0.51
C TRP A 72 -10.89 -2.71 -0.22
N LYS A 73 -9.63 -2.59 -0.58
CA LYS A 73 -9.11 -1.44 -1.32
C LYS A 73 -8.08 -1.86 -2.33
N ASP A 74 -8.25 -1.44 -3.58
CA ASP A 74 -7.23 -1.56 -4.60
C ASP A 74 -6.15 -0.48 -4.37
N VAL A 75 -4.92 -0.91 -4.16
CA VAL A 75 -3.75 -0.06 -3.91
C VAL A 75 -2.86 0.12 -5.14
N GLY A 76 -3.44 -0.04 -6.34
CA GLY A 76 -2.75 0.05 -7.62
C GLY A 76 -2.30 1.47 -8.02
N THR A 77 -2.66 2.51 -7.25
CA THR A 77 -2.20 3.89 -7.46
C THR A 77 -1.53 4.43 -6.20
N ILE A 78 -0.68 5.46 -6.36
CA ILE A 78 -0.01 6.14 -5.23
C ILE A 78 -1.03 6.67 -4.23
N ASP A 79 -2.08 7.34 -4.72
CA ASP A 79 -3.10 7.92 -3.85
C ASP A 79 -3.88 6.84 -3.10
N SER A 80 -4.24 5.73 -3.75
CA SER A 80 -4.96 4.64 -3.09
C SER A 80 -4.08 3.91 -2.07
N LEU A 81 -2.78 3.74 -2.33
CA LEU A 81 -1.84 3.17 -1.37
C LEU A 81 -1.68 4.09 -0.14
N TRP A 82 -1.50 5.40 -0.37
CA TRP A 82 -1.44 6.38 0.71
C TRP A 82 -2.73 6.36 1.54
N GLN A 83 -3.89 6.44 0.87
CA GLN A 83 -5.18 6.45 1.55
C GLN A 83 -5.44 5.16 2.35
N ALA A 84 -5.06 3.98 1.83
CA ALA A 84 -5.21 2.71 2.54
C ALA A 84 -4.42 2.69 3.87
N ASN A 85 -3.25 3.34 3.91
CA ASN A 85 -2.49 3.51 5.14
C ASN A 85 -3.17 4.51 6.10
N MET A 86 -3.70 5.62 5.57
CA MET A 86 -4.42 6.61 6.38
C MET A 86 -5.73 6.06 6.95
N ASP A 87 -6.43 5.18 6.23
CA ASP A 87 -7.64 4.52 6.71
C ASP A 87 -7.41 3.75 8.03
N LEU A 88 -6.20 3.24 8.26
CA LEU A 88 -5.82 2.54 9.50
C LEU A 88 -5.67 3.48 10.71
N LEU A 89 -5.61 4.80 10.49
CA LEU A 89 -5.48 5.82 11.55
C LEU A 89 -6.83 6.41 11.96
N ALA A 90 -7.93 5.96 11.38
CA ALA A 90 -9.27 6.40 11.77
C ALA A 90 -9.58 6.01 13.22
N ASP A 91 -10.48 6.74 13.88
CA ASP A 91 -10.94 6.41 15.24
C ASP A 91 -11.56 4.99 15.30
N GLU A 92 -12.26 4.61 14.24
CA GLU A 92 -12.75 3.25 14.01
C GLU A 92 -12.14 2.74 12.70
N PRO A 93 -10.95 2.11 12.74
CA PRO A 93 -10.30 1.65 11.53
C PRO A 93 -11.10 0.53 10.86
N PRO A 94 -11.23 0.54 9.52
CA PRO A 94 -12.02 -0.46 8.81
C PRO A 94 -11.39 -1.85 8.81
N LEU A 95 -10.14 -1.96 9.24
CA LEU A 95 -9.38 -3.20 9.39
C LEU A 95 -8.70 -3.20 10.78
N ASP A 96 -9.00 -4.18 11.62
CA ASP A 96 -8.29 -4.41 12.88
C ASP A 96 -7.01 -5.22 12.63
N LEU A 97 -5.86 -4.56 12.74
CA LEU A 97 -4.55 -5.22 12.61
C LEU A 97 -4.17 -6.04 13.86
N SER A 98 -4.88 -5.86 14.96
CA SER A 98 -4.61 -6.52 16.25
C SER A 98 -5.57 -7.67 16.56
N ASP A 99 -6.44 -8.05 15.61
CA ASP A 99 -7.38 -9.16 15.76
C ASP A 99 -6.64 -10.47 16.13
N PRO A 100 -6.84 -11.01 17.35
CA PRO A 100 -6.16 -12.23 17.79
C PRO A 100 -6.63 -13.48 17.04
N ASP A 101 -7.86 -13.46 16.52
CA ASP A 101 -8.47 -14.59 15.82
C ASP A 101 -8.09 -14.63 14.33
N TRP A 102 -7.64 -13.48 13.81
CA TRP A 102 -7.14 -13.37 12.43
C TRP A 102 -5.78 -12.69 12.35
N ARG A 103 -4.80 -13.36 12.89
CA ARG A 103 -3.44 -12.84 12.92
C ARG A 103 -2.81 -12.77 11.54
N ILE A 104 -2.38 -11.59 11.14
CA ILE A 104 -1.62 -11.38 9.90
C ILE A 104 -0.16 -11.76 10.15
N TYR A 105 0.34 -12.77 9.43
CA TYR A 105 1.73 -13.20 9.49
C TYR A 105 2.54 -12.50 8.41
N ALA A 106 3.61 -11.83 8.81
CA ALA A 106 4.58 -11.19 7.91
C ALA A 106 5.99 -11.58 8.32
N GLY A 107 6.98 -11.28 7.47
CA GLY A 107 8.39 -11.44 7.80
C GLY A 107 8.81 -10.47 8.90
N ASN A 108 8.72 -10.90 10.16
CA ASN A 108 9.11 -10.09 11.31
C ASN A 108 10.63 -10.10 11.49
N GLN A 109 11.24 -8.93 11.54
CA GLN A 109 12.68 -8.77 11.78
C GLN A 109 13.06 -8.70 13.26
N SER A 110 12.15 -9.01 14.19
CA SER A 110 12.41 -9.00 15.65
C SER A 110 13.25 -7.78 16.10
N MET A 111 12.72 -6.60 15.90
CA MET A 111 13.36 -5.35 16.31
C MET A 111 13.03 -5.03 17.78
N PRO A 112 13.86 -4.20 18.47
CA PRO A 112 13.51 -3.71 19.79
C PRO A 112 12.22 -2.87 19.73
N PRO A 113 11.53 -2.65 20.86
CA PRO A 113 10.40 -1.73 20.91
C PRO A 113 10.76 -0.35 20.33
N HIS A 114 9.79 0.34 19.75
CA HIS A 114 10.00 1.72 19.32
C HIS A 114 10.33 2.64 20.52
N PHE A 115 11.11 3.68 20.27
CA PHE A 115 11.53 4.64 21.28
C PHE A 115 11.01 6.04 20.93
N ILE A 116 10.35 6.69 21.89
CA ILE A 116 9.97 8.10 21.78
C ILE A 116 10.87 8.89 22.73
N GLY A 117 11.71 9.76 22.15
CA GLY A 117 12.67 10.57 22.90
C GLY A 117 12.02 11.71 23.71
N PRO A 118 12.76 12.35 24.61
CA PRO A 118 12.22 13.40 25.51
C PRO A 118 11.62 14.60 24.79
N LYS A 119 12.07 14.89 23.58
CA LYS A 119 11.55 15.97 22.70
C LYS A 119 10.66 15.44 21.59
N GLY A 120 10.53 14.11 21.47
CA GLY A 120 9.66 13.45 20.53
C GLY A 120 8.19 13.64 20.89
N SER A 121 7.34 13.80 19.90
CA SER A 121 5.90 13.83 20.10
C SER A 121 5.18 13.03 19.01
N VAL A 122 4.15 12.30 19.40
CA VAL A 122 3.35 11.47 18.50
C VAL A 122 1.87 11.77 18.71
N LYS A 123 1.15 11.94 17.60
CA LYS A 123 -0.30 12.11 17.60
C LYS A 123 -0.89 11.33 16.43
N SER A 124 -1.89 10.45 16.70
CA SER A 124 -2.58 9.67 15.67
C SER A 124 -1.60 9.00 14.68
N ALA A 125 -0.83 8.02 15.16
CA ALA A 125 0.17 7.34 14.33
C ALA A 125 0.28 5.85 14.65
N LEU A 126 0.54 5.04 13.64
CA LEU A 126 1.01 3.67 13.79
C LEU A 126 2.54 3.67 13.71
N ILE A 127 3.19 3.11 14.72
CA ILE A 127 4.66 3.07 14.81
C ILE A 127 5.11 1.63 15.04
N ALA A 128 5.91 1.12 14.11
CA ALA A 128 6.44 -0.23 14.19
C ALA A 128 7.69 -0.32 15.09
N GLU A 129 8.09 -1.55 15.40
CA GLU A 129 9.26 -1.87 16.19
C GLU A 129 10.56 -1.27 15.62
N GLY A 130 11.52 -0.97 16.48
CA GLY A 130 12.82 -0.42 16.10
C GLY A 130 12.79 1.05 15.68
N ALA A 131 11.65 1.70 15.59
CA ALA A 131 11.58 3.12 15.24
C ALA A 131 12.04 4.01 16.39
N ALA A 132 12.81 5.08 16.08
CA ALA A 132 13.25 6.11 17.01
C ALA A 132 12.63 7.45 16.66
N ILE A 133 11.73 7.96 17.51
CA ILE A 133 11.00 9.22 17.28
C ILE A 133 11.57 10.28 18.23
N LEU A 134 12.48 11.08 17.75
CA LEU A 134 13.08 12.21 18.48
C LEU A 134 12.44 13.54 18.07
N GLY A 135 11.77 13.58 16.90
CA GLY A 135 11.05 14.71 16.35
C GLY A 135 9.52 14.60 16.55
N GLN A 136 8.77 15.19 15.65
CA GLN A 136 7.30 15.25 15.71
C GLN A 136 6.68 14.38 14.62
N VAL A 137 5.73 13.53 14.99
CA VAL A 137 4.97 12.67 14.08
C VAL A 137 3.48 12.86 14.33
N SER A 138 2.72 13.14 13.29
CA SER A 138 1.25 13.15 13.35
C SER A 138 0.62 12.56 12.10
N ASP A 139 -0.54 11.91 12.30
CA ASP A 139 -1.38 11.39 11.24
C ASP A 139 -0.58 10.55 10.20
N SER A 140 0.30 9.66 10.69
CA SER A 140 1.32 9.00 9.88
C SER A 140 1.52 7.54 10.25
N VAL A 141 1.98 6.75 9.27
CA VAL A 141 2.38 5.35 9.47
C VAL A 141 3.90 5.26 9.36
N ILE A 142 4.54 4.83 10.44
CA ILE A 142 5.99 4.71 10.56
C ILE A 142 6.36 3.24 10.66
N PHE A 143 7.07 2.75 9.67
CA PHE A 143 7.52 1.37 9.62
C PHE A 143 8.73 1.12 10.52
N TYR A 144 9.18 -0.14 10.54
CA TYR A 144 10.26 -0.57 11.44
C TYR A 144 11.62 0.10 11.09
N ASN A 145 12.44 0.28 12.12
CA ASN A 145 13.80 0.83 12.01
C ASN A 145 13.87 2.22 11.36
N VAL A 146 12.81 3.03 11.48
CA VAL A 146 12.79 4.42 11.01
C VAL A 146 13.32 5.33 12.10
N THR A 147 14.13 6.32 11.72
CA THR A 147 14.62 7.36 12.63
C THR A 147 14.07 8.72 12.24
N ILE A 148 13.38 9.39 13.16
CA ILE A 148 12.93 10.79 13.01
C ILE A 148 13.72 11.63 14.02
N GLU A 149 14.68 12.42 13.53
CA GLU A 149 15.60 13.19 14.38
C GLU A 149 14.96 14.42 15.04
N GLU A 150 15.66 15.01 16.00
CA GLU A 150 15.19 16.19 16.73
C GLU A 150 14.85 17.36 15.80
N GLY A 151 13.69 17.99 16.02
CA GLY A 151 13.21 19.09 15.20
C GLY A 151 12.64 18.69 13.84
N ALA A 152 12.79 17.43 13.41
CA ALA A 152 12.13 16.94 12.22
C ALA A 152 10.61 16.83 12.46
N ARG A 153 9.84 16.98 11.39
CA ARG A 153 8.38 16.88 11.40
C ARG A 153 7.88 16.00 10.27
N VAL A 154 7.07 15.00 10.63
CA VAL A 154 6.40 14.10 9.69
C VAL A 154 4.90 14.18 9.90
N THR A 155 4.15 14.51 8.85
CA THR A 155 2.70 14.65 8.89
C THR A 155 2.05 13.97 7.69
N ASN A 156 0.86 13.36 7.87
CA ASN A 156 0.07 12.75 6.80
C ASN A 156 0.87 11.80 5.88
N SER A 157 1.82 11.07 6.41
CA SER A 157 2.83 10.40 5.59
C SER A 157 3.00 8.92 5.96
N VAL A 158 3.51 8.17 4.99
CA VAL A 158 3.93 6.78 5.15
C VAL A 158 5.44 6.72 5.00
N ILE A 159 6.15 6.33 6.06
CA ILE A 159 7.61 6.23 6.06
C ILE A 159 7.99 4.76 6.13
N MET A 160 8.59 4.26 5.06
CA MET A 160 8.95 2.86 4.92
C MET A 160 10.26 2.51 5.67
N PRO A 161 10.56 1.21 5.85
CA PRO A 161 11.63 0.72 6.69
C PRO A 161 13.01 1.35 6.42
N GLY A 162 13.80 1.49 7.49
CA GLY A 162 15.21 1.93 7.39
C GLY A 162 15.43 3.40 7.05
N THR A 163 14.36 4.15 6.86
CA THR A 163 14.44 5.56 6.45
C THR A 163 14.86 6.46 7.61
N VAL A 164 15.71 7.45 7.31
CA VAL A 164 16.14 8.49 8.24
C VAL A 164 15.61 9.85 7.80
N VAL A 165 14.89 10.52 8.71
CA VAL A 165 14.47 11.92 8.54
C VAL A 165 15.31 12.76 9.50
N GLU A 166 16.31 13.43 8.94
CA GLU A 166 17.30 14.17 9.72
C GLU A 166 16.75 15.47 10.35
N ALA A 167 17.54 16.05 11.24
CA ALA A 167 17.16 17.19 12.06
C ALA A 167 16.57 18.36 11.27
N GLY A 168 15.39 18.82 11.69
CA GLY A 168 14.71 19.96 11.08
C GLY A 168 14.09 19.70 9.71
N ALA A 169 14.18 18.48 9.17
CA ALA A 169 13.51 18.11 7.91
C ALA A 169 12.00 18.06 8.10
N VAL A 170 11.26 18.33 7.02
CA VAL A 170 9.79 18.30 7.00
C VAL A 170 9.29 17.38 5.90
N VAL A 171 8.45 16.44 6.27
CA VAL A 171 7.78 15.52 5.35
C VAL A 171 6.27 15.66 5.56
N ASP A 172 5.55 16.03 4.52
CA ASP A 172 4.10 16.15 4.57
C ASP A 172 3.44 15.54 3.34
N LYS A 173 2.38 14.76 3.59
CA LYS A 173 1.59 14.07 2.57
C LYS A 173 2.44 13.32 1.55
N ALA A 174 3.24 12.38 2.07
CA ALA A 174 4.23 11.66 1.28
C ALA A 174 4.22 10.15 1.54
N ILE A 175 4.71 9.39 0.57
CA ILE A 175 5.18 8.02 0.73
C ILE A 175 6.70 8.04 0.52
N ILE A 176 7.44 7.72 1.56
CA ILE A 176 8.90 7.62 1.51
C ILE A 176 9.27 6.14 1.50
N GLY A 177 10.00 5.74 0.48
CA GLY A 177 10.44 4.36 0.26
C GLY A 177 11.43 3.87 1.31
N GLU A 178 11.84 2.59 1.17
CA GLU A 178 12.79 1.98 2.07
C GLU A 178 14.20 2.59 1.95
N ASP A 179 14.93 2.63 3.09
CA ASP A 179 16.33 3.02 3.16
C ASP A 179 16.61 4.41 2.54
N CYS A 180 15.67 5.34 2.69
CA CYS A 180 15.80 6.72 2.22
C CYS A 180 16.44 7.62 3.27
N THR A 181 17.02 8.74 2.81
CA THR A 181 17.51 9.81 3.69
C THR A 181 16.91 11.16 3.31
N ILE A 182 16.18 11.75 4.23
CA ILE A 182 15.70 13.13 4.09
C ILE A 182 16.65 13.98 4.90
N HIS A 183 17.58 14.66 4.22
CA HIS A 183 18.66 15.41 4.85
C HIS A 183 18.15 16.61 5.65
N SER A 184 18.99 17.07 6.56
CA SER A 184 18.69 18.16 7.49
C SER A 184 18.08 19.37 6.80
N SER A 185 16.96 19.86 7.33
CA SER A 185 16.20 21.02 6.83
C SER A 185 15.62 20.83 5.41
N ALA A 186 15.67 19.63 4.83
CA ALA A 186 14.99 19.33 3.57
C ALA A 186 13.46 19.30 3.77
N VAL A 187 12.72 19.58 2.70
CA VAL A 187 11.24 19.58 2.73
C VAL A 187 10.72 18.69 1.61
N VAL A 188 9.89 17.73 1.97
CA VAL A 188 9.22 16.81 1.05
C VAL A 188 7.72 17.04 1.11
N HIS A 189 7.18 17.67 0.09
CA HIS A 189 5.74 17.80 -0.16
C HIS A 189 5.51 18.23 -1.62
N LYS A 190 4.29 18.05 -2.14
CA LYS A 190 3.91 18.61 -3.44
C LYS A 190 3.03 19.84 -3.28
N LYS A 191 3.32 20.90 -4.07
CA LYS A 191 2.59 22.17 -4.03
C LYS A 191 1.13 22.07 -4.47
N ASP A 192 0.81 21.12 -5.32
CA ASP A 192 -0.56 20.84 -5.80
C ASP A 192 -1.40 20.03 -4.80
N GLY A 193 -0.81 19.65 -3.67
CA GLY A 193 -1.46 18.86 -2.64
C GLY A 193 -1.63 17.37 -2.96
N SER A 194 -1.06 16.87 -4.06
CA SER A 194 -0.99 15.44 -4.33
C SER A 194 0.05 14.74 -3.45
N VAL A 195 0.03 13.41 -3.38
CA VAL A 195 0.99 12.64 -2.58
C VAL A 195 2.39 12.74 -3.18
N ALA A 196 3.37 13.19 -2.40
CA ALA A 196 4.76 13.14 -2.79
C ALA A 196 5.31 11.71 -2.67
N VAL A 197 6.23 11.32 -3.54
CA VAL A 197 6.84 9.98 -3.50
C VAL A 197 8.34 10.09 -3.63
N LEU A 198 9.05 9.40 -2.74
CA LEU A 198 10.48 9.15 -2.86
C LEU A 198 10.68 7.63 -2.96
N GLY A 199 11.33 7.20 -4.03
CA GLY A 199 11.62 5.78 -4.27
C GLY A 199 12.69 5.24 -3.31
N ARG A 200 12.81 3.92 -3.23
CA ARG A 200 13.81 3.22 -2.39
C ARG A 200 15.23 3.76 -2.59
N HIS A 201 15.99 3.88 -1.49
CA HIS A 201 17.35 4.43 -1.45
C HIS A 201 17.47 5.88 -1.97
N GLY A 202 16.33 6.60 -2.03
CA GLY A 202 16.30 8.00 -2.45
C GLY A 202 16.84 8.94 -1.38
N GLU A 203 17.38 10.07 -1.82
CA GLU A 203 17.86 11.14 -0.94
C GLU A 203 17.25 12.48 -1.33
N VAL A 204 16.87 13.29 -0.34
CA VAL A 204 16.41 14.66 -0.56
C VAL A 204 17.22 15.62 0.28
N THR A 205 17.83 16.62 -0.38
CA THR A 205 18.60 17.68 0.29
C THR A 205 17.83 19.00 0.31
N ALA A 206 18.17 19.92 1.21
CA ALA A 206 17.54 21.23 1.30
C ALA A 206 17.61 22.04 -0.02
N ALA A 207 18.64 21.82 -0.84
CA ALA A 207 18.79 22.45 -2.15
C ALA A 207 17.83 21.91 -3.22
N ALA A 208 17.33 20.68 -3.07
CA ALA A 208 16.41 20.04 -4.02
C ALA A 208 14.97 20.56 -3.88
N THR A 209 14.62 21.13 -2.75
CA THR A 209 13.28 21.68 -2.45
C THR A 209 12.90 22.88 -3.34
N SER A 210 13.84 23.48 -4.06
CA SER A 210 13.59 24.64 -4.93
C SER A 210 13.28 24.29 -6.40
N LYS A 211 13.38 23.03 -6.79
CA LYS A 211 13.06 22.56 -8.15
C LYS A 211 11.95 21.52 -8.06
N GLY A 212 10.71 21.96 -8.29
CA GLY A 212 9.60 21.04 -8.47
C GLY A 212 9.76 20.28 -9.78
N ASP A 213 10.38 19.10 -9.71
CA ASP A 213 10.34 18.02 -10.70
C ASP A 213 11.04 16.80 -10.06
N ALA A 214 10.24 15.90 -9.53
CA ALA A 214 10.59 14.51 -9.32
C ALA A 214 9.30 13.67 -9.38
#